data_a5acf44d7905a10cbced44779d6f5785
#
_entry.id   a5acf44d7905a10cbced44779d6f5785
#
_cell.length_a   1.000
_cell.length_b   1.000
_cell.length_c   1.000
_cell.angle_alpha   90.00
_cell.angle_beta   90.00
_cell.angle_gamma   90.00
#
_symmetry.space_group_name_H-M   'P 1'
#
loop_
_entity.id
_entity.type
_entity.pdbx_description
1 polymer ?
#
loop_
_entity_poly.entity_id
_entity_poly.type
_entity_poly.pdbx_seq_one_letter_code
_entity_poly.pdbx_strand_id
1 'polypeptide(L)'
;MPATAKLMDLSDPFDIDQAIPASARHLADLKKDLGNFGLAAAAYNAGEGRVWRWLSSGGFLPLETEDYVLDVTGRPADDFAARGTEVNARPLDPKMSFDEACRKLPVIAFNTVAMASVNRKPWGIQVAGNFRRSAAVNQYERVRRQFASVLNDHKPVVSRVRTPIGRRGIYAVRIGADSRSEANTICAALRSAGGACIVMRNR
;
A
#
# COMPACT_ATOMS: atom_id res chain seq x y z
N MET A 1 -17.97 -8.60 -3.09
CA MET A 1 -18.89 -8.66 -1.94
C MET A 1 -20.32 -8.79 -2.45
N PRO A 2 -21.24 -9.56 -1.81
CA PRO A 2 -22.59 -9.81 -2.35
C PRO A 2 -23.39 -8.53 -2.62
N ALA A 3 -23.28 -7.52 -1.74
CA ALA A 3 -23.97 -6.25 -1.93
C ALA A 3 -23.51 -5.47 -3.17
N THR A 4 -22.22 -5.46 -3.44
CA THR A 4 -21.63 -4.82 -4.63
C THR A 4 -21.99 -5.58 -5.90
N ALA A 5 -21.98 -6.91 -5.85
CA ALA A 5 -22.41 -7.75 -6.97
C ALA A 5 -23.88 -7.45 -7.35
N LYS A 6 -24.74 -7.35 -6.35
CA LYS A 6 -26.15 -6.98 -6.55
C LYS A 6 -26.30 -5.55 -7.11
N LEU A 7 -25.51 -4.60 -6.65
CA LEU A 7 -25.50 -3.22 -7.16
C LEU A 7 -25.09 -3.16 -8.64
N MET A 8 -24.23 -4.06 -9.06
CA MET A 8 -23.69 -4.16 -10.43
C MET A 8 -24.50 -5.14 -11.31
N ASP A 9 -25.68 -5.59 -10.85
CA ASP A 9 -26.53 -6.58 -11.53
C ASP A 9 -25.79 -7.87 -11.92
N LEU A 10 -24.82 -8.28 -11.07
CA LEU A 10 -24.10 -9.53 -11.25
C LEU A 10 -24.95 -10.70 -10.71
N SER A 11 -25.33 -11.61 -11.59
CA SER A 11 -26.02 -12.83 -11.21
C SER A 11 -25.11 -13.86 -10.55
N ASP A 12 -23.87 -13.98 -11.06
CA ASP A 12 -22.82 -14.82 -10.49
C ASP A 12 -21.48 -14.04 -10.40
N PRO A 13 -21.05 -13.66 -9.18
CA PRO A 13 -19.79 -12.95 -8.99
C PRO A 13 -18.55 -13.81 -9.21
N PHE A 14 -18.69 -15.14 -9.37
CA PHE A 14 -17.60 -16.05 -9.69
C PHE A 14 -17.46 -16.31 -11.18
N ASP A 15 -18.43 -15.88 -11.99
CA ASP A 15 -18.34 -15.89 -13.43
C ASP A 15 -17.41 -14.75 -13.90
N ILE A 16 -16.27 -15.14 -14.45
CA ILE A 16 -15.21 -14.22 -14.89
C ILE A 16 -15.69 -13.29 -16.00
N ASP A 17 -16.49 -13.80 -16.92
CA ASP A 17 -17.00 -13.06 -18.09
C ASP A 17 -18.00 -11.96 -17.69
N GLN A 18 -18.68 -12.14 -16.57
CA GLN A 18 -19.55 -11.12 -15.97
C GLN A 18 -18.78 -10.21 -15.01
N ALA A 19 -17.93 -10.77 -14.16
CA ALA A 19 -17.27 -10.06 -13.06
C ALA A 19 -16.26 -9.01 -13.58
N ILE A 20 -15.47 -9.32 -14.62
CA ILE A 20 -14.47 -8.38 -15.15
C ILE A 20 -15.12 -7.13 -15.75
N PRO A 21 -16.10 -7.22 -16.67
CA PRO A 21 -16.76 -6.03 -17.20
C PRO A 21 -17.49 -5.21 -16.12
N ALA A 22 -18.13 -5.88 -15.16
CA ALA A 22 -18.81 -5.20 -14.06
C ALA A 22 -17.82 -4.43 -13.16
N SER A 23 -16.68 -5.04 -12.84
CA SER A 23 -15.62 -4.37 -12.09
C SER A 23 -15.05 -3.17 -12.83
N ALA A 24 -14.85 -3.30 -14.13
CA ALA A 24 -14.36 -2.20 -14.98
C ALA A 24 -15.35 -1.02 -15.00
N ARG A 25 -16.65 -1.30 -15.17
CA ARG A 25 -17.70 -0.26 -15.10
C ARG A 25 -17.72 0.42 -13.73
N HIS A 26 -17.70 -0.36 -12.65
CA HIS A 26 -17.68 0.20 -11.30
C HIS A 26 -16.48 1.10 -11.04
N LEU A 27 -15.28 0.70 -11.47
CA LEU A 27 -14.09 1.54 -11.39
C LEU A 27 -14.20 2.82 -12.22
N ALA A 28 -14.83 2.75 -13.40
CA ALA A 28 -15.08 3.92 -14.25
C ALA A 28 -16.03 4.91 -13.58
N ASP A 29 -17.11 4.42 -12.98
CA ASP A 29 -18.09 5.24 -12.24
C ASP A 29 -17.41 5.91 -11.03
N LEU A 30 -16.69 5.14 -10.23
CA LEU A 30 -15.92 5.67 -9.09
C LEU A 30 -14.88 6.72 -9.53
N LYS A 31 -14.21 6.53 -10.68
CA LYS A 31 -13.29 7.53 -11.22
C LYS A 31 -14.01 8.82 -11.58
N LYS A 32 -15.18 8.72 -12.20
CA LYS A 32 -16.01 9.87 -12.55
C LYS A 32 -16.44 10.66 -11.31
N ASP A 33 -16.87 9.96 -10.25
CA ASP A 33 -17.39 10.58 -9.04
C ASP A 33 -16.30 11.18 -8.15
N LEU A 34 -15.16 10.51 -8.05
CA LEU A 34 -14.04 10.91 -7.19
C LEU A 34 -12.94 11.72 -7.91
N GLY A 35 -12.97 11.77 -9.25
CA GLY A 35 -12.15 12.66 -10.07
C GLY A 35 -10.78 12.11 -10.49
N ASN A 36 -10.29 10.98 -9.94
CA ASN A 36 -9.07 10.33 -10.41
C ASN A 36 -9.07 8.82 -10.11
N PHE A 37 -8.18 8.10 -10.81
CA PHE A 37 -8.12 6.63 -10.71
C PHE A 37 -7.60 6.13 -9.35
N GLY A 38 -6.72 6.85 -8.70
CA GLY A 38 -6.21 6.45 -7.38
C GLY A 38 -7.28 6.49 -6.30
N LEU A 39 -8.16 7.51 -6.31
CA LEU A 39 -9.31 7.57 -5.42
C LEU A 39 -10.37 6.51 -5.78
N ALA A 40 -10.56 6.22 -7.07
CA ALA A 40 -11.42 5.13 -7.51
C ALA A 40 -10.93 3.77 -7.01
N ALA A 41 -9.63 3.49 -7.10
CA ALA A 41 -9.03 2.28 -6.56
C ALA A 41 -9.20 2.18 -5.03
N ALA A 42 -9.01 3.29 -4.31
CA ALA A 42 -9.26 3.35 -2.88
C ALA A 42 -10.72 3.05 -2.53
N ALA A 43 -11.68 3.62 -3.27
CA ALA A 43 -13.10 3.41 -3.06
C ALA A 43 -13.56 2.00 -3.45
N TYR A 44 -13.00 1.44 -4.51
CA TYR A 44 -13.25 0.07 -4.91
C TYR A 44 -12.88 -0.93 -3.81
N ASN A 45 -11.75 -0.71 -3.13
CA ASN A 45 -11.29 -1.57 -2.05
C ASN A 45 -11.98 -1.27 -0.70
N ALA A 46 -12.09 -0.01 -0.29
CA ALA A 46 -12.55 0.39 1.04
C ALA A 46 -14.02 0.81 1.12
N GLY A 47 -14.66 1.02 -0.02
CA GLY A 47 -15.97 1.65 -0.14
C GLY A 47 -15.90 3.18 -0.22
N GLU A 48 -16.73 3.75 -1.07
CA GLU A 48 -16.80 5.17 -1.40
C GLU A 48 -16.98 6.08 -0.18
N GLY A 49 -17.94 5.74 0.70
CA GLY A 49 -18.20 6.52 1.91
C GLY A 49 -17.02 6.62 2.87
N ARG A 50 -16.07 5.66 2.82
CA ARG A 50 -14.83 5.73 3.61
C ARG A 50 -13.83 6.68 2.98
N VAL A 51 -13.73 6.71 1.67
CA VAL A 51 -12.87 7.65 0.93
C VAL A 51 -13.37 9.08 1.12
N TRP A 52 -14.66 9.33 1.00
CA TRP A 52 -15.24 10.65 1.27
C TRP A 52 -14.96 11.16 2.68
N ARG A 53 -15.11 10.29 3.70
CA ARG A 53 -14.75 10.64 5.08
C ARG A 53 -13.27 10.94 5.24
N TRP A 54 -12.42 10.17 4.60
CA TRP A 54 -10.97 10.43 4.62
C TRP A 54 -10.60 11.77 3.98
N LEU A 55 -11.20 12.10 2.83
CA LEU A 55 -10.98 13.37 2.14
C LEU A 55 -11.51 14.58 2.93
N SER A 56 -12.68 14.45 3.57
CA SER A 56 -13.34 15.57 4.27
C SER A 56 -12.83 15.79 5.70
N SER A 57 -12.61 14.71 6.43
CA SER A 57 -12.27 14.76 7.87
C SER A 57 -10.81 14.45 8.15
N GLY A 58 -10.05 14.08 7.15
CA GLY A 58 -8.69 13.58 7.30
C GLY A 58 -8.63 12.22 7.99
N GLY A 59 -7.45 11.85 8.49
CA GLY A 59 -7.21 10.56 9.12
C GLY A 59 -6.50 9.62 8.17
N PHE A 60 -6.86 8.32 8.20
CA PHE A 60 -6.18 7.28 7.45
C PHE A 60 -7.19 6.38 6.75
N LEU A 61 -6.86 5.95 5.54
CA LEU A 61 -7.47 4.78 4.94
C LEU A 61 -7.02 3.51 5.69
N PRO A 62 -7.74 2.38 5.58
CA PRO A 62 -7.20 1.10 6.01
C PRO A 62 -5.85 0.83 5.35
N LEU A 63 -4.92 0.21 6.08
CA LEU A 63 -3.59 -0.08 5.52
C LEU A 63 -3.69 -0.96 4.26
N GLU A 64 -4.59 -1.93 4.26
CA GLU A 64 -4.90 -2.76 3.09
C GLU A 64 -5.28 -1.92 1.87
N THR A 65 -6.10 -0.88 2.06
CA THR A 65 -6.52 0.02 0.98
C THR A 65 -5.35 0.87 0.47
N GLU A 66 -4.50 1.34 1.37
CA GLU A 66 -3.32 2.12 1.00
C GLU A 66 -2.31 1.27 0.23
N ASP A 67 -2.12 0.01 0.66
CA ASP A 67 -1.27 -0.95 -0.03
C ASP A 67 -1.86 -1.30 -1.40
N TYR A 68 -3.19 -1.53 -1.48
CA TYR A 68 -3.88 -1.78 -2.75
C TYR A 68 -3.71 -0.62 -3.74
N VAL A 69 -3.91 0.63 -3.32
CA VAL A 69 -3.70 1.79 -4.19
C VAL A 69 -2.25 1.88 -4.65
N LEU A 70 -1.29 1.64 -3.76
CA LEU A 70 0.12 1.65 -4.11
C LEU A 70 0.47 0.56 -5.13
N ASP A 71 -0.06 -0.65 -4.94
CA ASP A 71 0.20 -1.79 -5.84
C ASP A 71 -0.38 -1.56 -7.24
N VAL A 72 -1.61 -1.00 -7.31
CA VAL A 72 -2.30 -0.77 -8.58
C VAL A 72 -1.76 0.45 -9.33
N THR A 73 -1.36 1.52 -8.61
CA THR A 73 -1.01 2.81 -9.22
C THR A 73 0.48 3.12 -9.19
N GLY A 74 1.26 2.38 -8.41
CA GLY A 74 2.66 2.68 -8.12
C GLY A 74 2.86 3.92 -7.22
N ARG A 75 1.77 4.52 -6.69
CA ARG A 75 1.80 5.76 -5.89
C ARG A 75 0.96 5.63 -4.63
N PRO A 76 1.38 6.26 -3.52
CA PRO A 76 0.59 6.28 -2.28
C PRO A 76 -0.79 6.94 -2.47
N ALA A 77 -1.79 6.48 -1.73
CA ALA A 77 -3.15 7.03 -1.77
C ALA A 77 -3.20 8.54 -1.48
N ASP A 78 -2.34 9.03 -0.58
CA ASP A 78 -2.24 10.46 -0.24
C ASP A 78 -1.94 11.37 -1.45
N ASP A 79 -1.22 10.85 -2.45
CA ASP A 79 -0.88 11.61 -3.65
C ASP A 79 -2.13 11.93 -4.50
N PHE A 80 -3.18 11.11 -4.36
CA PHE A 80 -4.43 11.25 -5.09
C PHE A 80 -5.49 12.09 -4.36
N ALA A 81 -5.25 12.46 -3.11
CA ALA A 81 -6.15 13.32 -2.35
C ALA A 81 -6.27 14.74 -2.96
N ALA A 82 -5.26 15.18 -3.71
CA ALA A 82 -5.33 16.40 -4.50
C ALA A 82 -6.04 16.14 -5.83
N ARG A 83 -6.95 17.06 -6.22
CA ARG A 83 -7.63 17.00 -7.52
C ARG A 83 -6.61 17.10 -8.67
N GLY A 84 -6.86 16.36 -9.74
CA GLY A 84 -6.06 16.42 -10.97
C GLY A 84 -4.82 15.54 -10.97
N THR A 85 -4.62 14.70 -9.96
CA THR A 85 -3.55 13.70 -9.99
C THR A 85 -3.96 12.53 -10.87
N GLU A 86 -3.30 12.38 -12.00
CA GLU A 86 -3.55 11.30 -12.95
C GLU A 86 -2.51 10.18 -12.83
N VAL A 87 -2.93 8.95 -13.16
CA VAL A 87 -2.05 7.80 -13.30
C VAL A 87 -1.63 7.70 -14.75
N ASN A 88 -0.34 7.84 -15.01
CA ASN A 88 0.23 7.59 -16.35
C ASN A 88 0.47 6.09 -16.50
N ALA A 89 -0.49 5.39 -17.07
CA ALA A 89 -0.33 3.98 -17.41
C ALA A 89 0.70 3.83 -18.55
N ARG A 90 1.74 3.05 -18.33
CA ARG A 90 2.66 2.67 -19.39
C ARG A 90 2.01 1.59 -20.25
N PRO A 91 2.05 1.68 -21.60
CA PRO A 91 1.59 0.59 -22.45
C PRO A 91 2.41 -0.68 -22.16
N LEU A 92 1.77 -1.83 -22.19
CA LEU A 92 2.45 -3.14 -22.01
C LEU A 92 3.54 -3.35 -23.06
N ASP A 93 3.24 -2.94 -24.30
CA ASP A 93 4.19 -2.85 -25.40
C ASP A 93 3.85 -1.61 -26.24
N PRO A 94 4.82 -0.71 -26.50
CA PRO A 94 4.55 0.51 -27.27
C PRO A 94 4.22 0.27 -28.74
N LYS A 95 4.47 -0.95 -29.28
CA LYS A 95 4.28 -1.32 -30.69
C LYS A 95 3.03 -2.18 -30.93
N MET A 96 2.32 -2.57 -29.86
CA MET A 96 1.17 -3.47 -29.95
C MET A 96 -0.06 -2.85 -29.30
N SER A 97 -1.25 -3.28 -29.73
CA SER A 97 -2.48 -2.99 -29.00
C SER A 97 -2.44 -3.61 -27.61
N PHE A 98 -3.23 -3.06 -26.68
CA PHE A 98 -3.32 -3.62 -25.32
C PHE A 98 -3.71 -5.11 -25.32
N ASP A 99 -4.68 -5.48 -26.17
CA ASP A 99 -5.15 -6.86 -26.30
C ASP A 99 -4.06 -7.82 -26.76
N GLU A 100 -3.30 -7.44 -27.79
CA GLU A 100 -2.21 -8.26 -28.31
C GLU A 100 -1.07 -8.40 -27.31
N ALA A 101 -0.69 -7.29 -26.65
CA ALA A 101 0.34 -7.28 -25.65
C ALA A 101 -0.07 -8.09 -24.40
N CYS A 102 -1.33 -7.98 -23.98
CA CYS A 102 -1.87 -8.70 -22.84
C CYS A 102 -1.85 -10.22 -23.06
N ARG A 103 -2.22 -10.70 -24.26
CA ARG A 103 -2.19 -12.12 -24.62
C ARG A 103 -0.78 -12.71 -24.68
N LYS A 104 0.25 -11.87 -24.85
CA LYS A 104 1.66 -12.27 -24.85
C LYS A 104 2.33 -12.24 -23.48
N LEU A 105 1.64 -11.74 -22.46
CA LEU A 105 2.17 -11.79 -21.11
C LEU A 105 2.43 -13.24 -20.69
N PRO A 106 3.58 -13.54 -20.06
CA PRO A 106 3.82 -14.85 -19.51
C PRO A 106 2.75 -15.16 -18.47
N VAL A 107 2.03 -16.26 -18.63
CA VAL A 107 1.14 -16.77 -17.60
C VAL A 107 2.03 -17.23 -16.45
N ILE A 108 2.25 -16.37 -15.50
CA ILE A 108 2.86 -16.78 -14.24
C ILE A 108 1.76 -17.56 -13.53
N ALA A 109 1.90 -18.89 -13.49
CA ALA A 109 1.11 -19.69 -12.59
C ALA A 109 1.42 -19.21 -11.16
N PHE A 110 0.57 -18.32 -10.65
CA PHE A 110 0.58 -18.05 -9.23
C PHE A 110 0.15 -19.37 -8.57
N ASN A 111 1.12 -20.15 -8.08
CA ASN A 111 0.80 -20.93 -6.91
C ASN A 111 0.14 -19.92 -5.98
N THR A 112 -1.12 -20.14 -5.66
CA THR A 112 -1.83 -19.39 -4.63
C THR A 112 -0.96 -19.49 -3.38
N VAL A 113 -0.02 -18.59 -3.28
CA VAL A 113 0.58 -18.27 -2.00
C VAL A 113 -0.63 -17.75 -1.26
N ALA A 114 -1.21 -18.63 -0.44
CA ALA A 114 -2.15 -18.23 0.59
C ALA A 114 -1.57 -16.91 1.10
N MET A 115 -2.38 -15.83 1.09
CA MET A 115 -1.92 -14.52 1.54
C MET A 115 -1.13 -14.78 2.79
N ALA A 116 0.19 -14.84 2.60
CA ALA A 116 1.08 -15.12 3.68
C ALA A 116 0.80 -13.96 4.61
N SER A 117 0.15 -14.26 5.72
CA SER A 117 0.12 -13.38 6.86
C SER A 117 1.54 -12.85 6.92
N VAL A 118 1.73 -11.55 6.63
CA VAL A 118 3.05 -10.92 6.61
C VAL A 118 3.65 -11.36 7.93
N ASN A 119 4.60 -12.29 7.87
CA ASN A 119 5.13 -12.95 9.06
C ASN A 119 5.92 -11.86 9.78
N ARG A 120 5.17 -11.05 10.57
CA ARG A 120 5.73 -9.92 11.28
C ARG A 120 6.66 -10.52 12.31
N LYS A 121 7.93 -10.40 12.04
CA LYS A 121 8.95 -10.76 13.03
C LYS A 121 8.58 -10.16 14.38
N PRO A 122 8.71 -10.90 15.50
CA PRO A 122 8.18 -10.49 16.80
C PRO A 122 8.80 -9.20 17.34
N TRP A 123 9.97 -8.84 16.86
CA TRP A 123 10.68 -7.62 17.22
C TRP A 123 11.01 -6.80 15.97
N GLY A 124 11.40 -5.57 16.18
CA GLY A 124 11.89 -4.73 15.09
C GLY A 124 12.43 -3.41 15.59
N ILE A 125 13.06 -2.70 14.67
CA ILE A 125 13.49 -1.32 14.88
C ILE A 125 12.64 -0.38 14.04
N GLN A 126 12.14 0.68 14.63
CA GLN A 126 11.51 1.77 13.90
C GLN A 126 12.59 2.76 13.47
N VAL A 127 12.67 3.01 12.16
CA VAL A 127 13.68 3.88 11.55
C VAL A 127 13.11 5.13 10.93
N ALA A 128 11.80 5.15 10.68
CA ALA A 128 11.08 6.33 10.20
C ALA A 128 9.64 6.33 10.74
N GLY A 129 9.01 7.49 10.74
CA GLY A 129 7.60 7.61 11.12
C GLY A 129 7.04 8.98 10.79
N ASN A 130 5.81 8.99 10.23
CA ASN A 130 5.11 10.23 9.89
C ASN A 130 3.59 10.03 9.95
N PHE A 131 2.84 11.12 9.99
CA PHE A 131 1.37 11.08 9.90
C PHE A 131 0.85 10.72 8.50
N ARG A 132 1.66 10.89 7.46
CA ARG A 132 1.38 10.50 6.07
C ARG A 132 2.28 9.32 5.69
N ARG A 133 1.71 8.31 5.05
CA ARG A 133 2.44 7.11 4.62
C ARG A 133 3.57 7.45 3.66
N SER A 134 3.29 8.26 2.64
CA SER A 134 4.28 8.71 1.66
C SER A 134 5.47 9.40 2.33
N ALA A 135 5.21 10.29 3.29
CA ALA A 135 6.26 10.98 4.03
C ALA A 135 7.10 10.03 4.89
N ALA A 136 6.49 9.01 5.52
CA ALA A 136 7.21 8.01 6.29
C ALA A 136 8.11 7.15 5.38
N VAL A 137 7.59 6.72 4.22
CA VAL A 137 8.36 5.95 3.23
C VAL A 137 9.50 6.78 2.65
N ASN A 138 9.24 8.01 2.24
CA ASN A 138 10.28 8.91 1.72
C ASN A 138 11.37 9.21 2.77
N GLN A 139 10.99 9.33 4.04
CA GLN A 139 11.95 9.46 5.13
C GLN A 139 12.82 8.20 5.26
N TYR A 140 12.19 7.01 5.22
CA TYR A 140 12.91 5.74 5.25
C TYR A 140 13.89 5.62 4.07
N GLU A 141 13.47 5.95 2.85
CA GLU A 141 14.33 5.86 1.67
C GLU A 141 15.57 6.78 1.76
N ARG A 142 15.43 7.95 2.39
CA ARG A 142 16.59 8.80 2.69
C ARG A 142 17.53 8.15 3.70
N VAL A 143 16.96 7.62 4.79
CA VAL A 143 17.74 6.92 5.84
C VAL A 143 18.42 5.68 5.26
N ARG A 144 17.73 4.88 4.45
CA ARG A 144 18.29 3.70 3.78
C ARG A 144 19.47 4.05 2.88
N ARG A 145 19.36 5.12 2.07
CA ARG A 145 20.46 5.57 1.21
C ARG A 145 21.67 6.05 2.01
N GLN A 146 21.43 6.75 3.11
CA GLN A 146 22.49 7.26 3.97
C GLN A 146 23.22 6.14 4.73
N PHE A 147 22.51 5.09 5.14
CA PHE A 147 23.01 3.97 5.94
C PHE A 147 22.88 2.64 5.20
N ALA A 148 23.23 2.64 3.91
CA ALA A 148 23.04 1.50 3.02
C ALA A 148 23.79 0.24 3.51
N SER A 149 24.97 0.39 4.11
CA SER A 149 25.74 -0.73 4.68
C SER A 149 25.04 -1.47 5.81
N VAL A 150 24.06 -0.84 6.48
CA VAL A 150 23.31 -1.45 7.58
C VAL A 150 21.91 -1.87 7.14
N LEU A 151 21.28 -1.15 6.20
CA LEU A 151 19.85 -1.24 5.93
C LEU A 151 19.50 -1.94 4.61
N ASN A 152 20.41 -2.11 3.67
CA ASN A 152 20.10 -2.65 2.34
C ASN A 152 19.58 -4.09 2.36
N ASP A 153 20.06 -4.91 3.27
CA ASP A 153 19.69 -6.33 3.35
C ASP A 153 18.37 -6.56 4.10
N HIS A 154 17.75 -5.48 4.58
CA HIS A 154 16.52 -5.57 5.37
C HIS A 154 15.31 -5.05 4.61
N LYS A 155 14.25 -5.86 4.56
CA LYS A 155 12.97 -5.45 3.98
C LYS A 155 12.17 -4.64 5.02
N PRO A 156 11.78 -3.39 4.70
CA PRO A 156 10.96 -2.59 5.60
C PRO A 156 9.51 -3.06 5.61
N VAL A 157 8.86 -2.94 6.75
CA VAL A 157 7.41 -3.10 6.91
C VAL A 157 6.83 -1.76 7.34
N VAL A 158 5.86 -1.27 6.60
CA VAL A 158 5.10 -0.07 6.97
C VAL A 158 3.88 -0.50 7.77
N SER A 159 3.74 0.03 8.96
CA SER A 159 2.60 -0.26 9.83
C SER A 159 2.07 1.02 10.47
N ARG A 160 0.75 1.09 10.67
CA ARG A 160 0.14 2.18 11.41
C ARG A 160 0.15 1.87 12.90
N VAL A 161 0.73 2.77 13.69
CA VAL A 161 0.85 2.60 15.13
C VAL A 161 0.17 3.76 15.87
N ARG A 162 -0.52 3.43 16.96
CA ARG A 162 -1.02 4.45 17.87
C ARG A 162 0.15 5.05 18.65
N THR A 163 0.16 6.36 18.77
CA THR A 163 1.14 7.06 19.62
C THR A 163 0.46 7.64 20.84
N PRO A 164 1.18 7.80 21.95
CA PRO A 164 0.66 8.51 23.12
C PRO A 164 0.31 9.98 22.83
N ILE A 165 0.94 10.54 21.80
CA ILE A 165 0.80 11.94 21.39
C ILE A 165 -0.33 12.06 20.38
N GLY A 166 -1.56 12.13 20.88
CA GLY A 166 -2.76 12.40 20.11
C GLY A 166 -3.53 11.17 19.62
N ARG A 167 -4.79 11.39 19.21
CA ARG A 167 -5.72 10.34 18.75
C ARG A 167 -5.36 9.79 17.35
N ARG A 168 -4.48 10.48 16.61
CA ARG A 168 -4.04 10.09 15.27
C ARG A 168 -2.77 9.26 15.40
N GLY A 169 -2.82 8.01 14.95
CA GLY A 169 -1.63 7.18 14.84
C GLY A 169 -0.65 7.73 13.78
N ILE A 170 0.54 7.16 13.74
CA ILE A 170 1.54 7.44 12.70
C ILE A 170 1.79 6.19 11.85
N TYR A 171 2.24 6.40 10.62
CA TYR A 171 2.87 5.36 9.81
C TYR A 171 4.30 5.19 10.27
N ALA A 172 4.61 4.02 10.80
CA ALA A 172 5.96 3.66 11.22
C ALA A 172 6.58 2.73 10.19
N VAL A 173 7.79 3.03 9.75
CA VAL A 173 8.57 2.12 8.92
C VAL A 173 9.55 1.38 9.84
N ARG A 174 9.40 0.05 9.85
CA ARG A 174 10.11 -0.85 10.74
C ARG A 174 10.89 -1.90 9.98
N ILE A 175 12.03 -2.27 10.50
CA ILE A 175 12.78 -3.44 10.08
C ILE A 175 12.53 -4.54 11.11
N GLY A 176 12.07 -5.70 10.63
CA GLY A 176 11.76 -6.83 11.49
C GLY A 176 13.01 -7.58 11.96
N ALA A 177 12.94 -8.11 13.19
CA ALA A 177 13.95 -8.95 13.81
C ALA A 177 13.29 -10.13 14.53
N ASP A 178 13.96 -11.30 14.53
CA ASP A 178 13.43 -12.52 15.14
C ASP A 178 13.54 -12.49 16.68
N SER A 179 14.44 -11.69 17.21
CA SER A 179 14.64 -11.51 18.65
C SER A 179 14.89 -10.04 19.01
N ARG A 180 14.73 -9.74 20.32
CA ARG A 180 15.11 -8.44 20.88
C ARG A 180 16.61 -8.18 20.74
N SER A 181 17.41 -9.23 20.89
CA SER A 181 18.88 -9.16 20.75
C SER A 181 19.27 -8.74 19.34
N GLU A 182 18.69 -9.39 18.32
CA GLU A 182 18.92 -9.03 16.91
C GLU A 182 18.50 -7.59 16.61
N ALA A 183 17.29 -7.19 17.07
CA ALA A 183 16.83 -5.81 16.93
C ALA A 183 17.79 -4.80 17.58
N ASN A 184 18.33 -5.12 18.76
CA ASN A 184 19.33 -4.28 19.42
C ASN A 184 20.63 -4.21 18.63
N THR A 185 21.09 -5.30 18.05
CA THR A 185 22.31 -5.35 17.21
C THR A 185 22.16 -4.47 15.97
N ILE A 186 21.04 -4.59 15.25
CA ILE A 186 20.77 -3.76 14.07
C ILE A 186 20.69 -2.27 14.47
N CYS A 187 20.00 -1.97 15.58
CA CYS A 187 19.85 -0.59 16.06
C CYS A 187 21.19 -0.02 16.55
N ALA A 188 22.03 -0.81 17.19
CA ALA A 188 23.37 -0.39 17.61
C ALA A 188 24.27 -0.09 16.42
N ALA A 189 24.27 -0.95 15.39
CA ALA A 189 25.01 -0.71 14.15
C ALA A 189 24.54 0.59 13.45
N LEU A 190 23.23 0.83 13.38
CA LEU A 190 22.69 2.04 12.80
C LEU A 190 23.10 3.29 13.60
N ARG A 191 23.05 3.23 14.94
CA ARG A 191 23.46 4.34 15.81
C ARG A 191 24.97 4.62 15.72
N SER A 192 25.79 3.58 15.66
CA SER A 192 27.24 3.73 15.47
C SER A 192 27.59 4.38 14.14
N ALA A 193 26.76 4.21 13.12
CA ALA A 193 26.86 4.91 11.85
C ALA A 193 26.27 6.34 11.88
N GLY A 194 25.71 6.80 13.01
CA GLY A 194 25.10 8.13 13.15
C GLY A 194 23.60 8.18 12.87
N GLY A 195 22.94 7.06 12.67
CA GLY A 195 21.51 6.96 12.48
C GLY A 195 20.72 6.89 13.79
N ALA A 196 19.38 6.96 13.68
CA ALA A 196 18.48 6.86 14.81
C ALA A 196 17.51 5.70 14.65
N CYS A 197 17.21 4.99 15.73
CA CYS A 197 16.25 3.88 15.77
C CYS A 197 15.63 3.69 17.15
N ILE A 198 14.47 3.07 17.18
CA ILE A 198 13.79 2.65 18.41
C ILE A 198 13.51 1.15 18.29
N VAL A 199 14.03 0.38 19.24
CA VAL A 199 13.74 -1.07 19.33
C VAL A 199 12.38 -1.26 19.98
N MET A 200 11.53 -2.10 19.38
CA MET A 200 10.19 -2.37 19.89
C MET A 200 9.70 -3.78 19.55
N ARG A 201 8.71 -4.24 20.31
CA ARG A 201 7.98 -5.46 19.98
C ARG A 201 6.91 -5.16 18.96
N ASN A 202 6.83 -5.97 17.92
CA ASN A 202 5.74 -5.91 16.95
C ASN A 202 4.52 -6.64 17.55
N ARG A 203 3.39 -5.94 17.58
CA ARG A 203 2.10 -6.49 18.06
C ARG A 203 1.16 -6.62 16.88
#